data_2054037320868009928cb31472cb14c3
#
_entry.id   2054037320868009928cb31472cb14c3
#
_cell.length_a   1.000
_cell.length_b   1.000
_cell.length_c   1.000
_cell.angle_alpha   90.00
_cell.angle_beta   90.00
_cell.angle_gamma   90.00
#
_symmetry.space_group_name_H-M   'P 1'
#
loop_
_entity.id
_entity.type
_entity.pdbx_description
1 polymer ?
#
loop_
_entity_poly.entity_id
_entity_poly.type
_entity_poly.pdbx_seq_one_letter_code
_entity_poly.pdbx_strand_id
1 'polypeptide(L)'
;MPRDTLTREQIVSAAIDLLDAEGLEGLNMRALGQRLGSAATAVYWHVGSKDNLIALAADQVWSEIARPDPDTAGWRAAAAAMATDLYATLTRHPWLALAFGSQLLYGPGKARHDDHGLAIYEAAGFTGEQADQASVTVLTFVLGHALGAAAEASLTRKLGQDSGDGAALLRDRMAGAREIAARFPRLRARLDTAGAGYGASPEDSFEFGLQVILDGLQDRLATRR
;
A
#
# COMPACT_ATOMS: atom_id res chain seq x y z
N MET A 1 11.39 -34.34 21.57
CA MET A 1 10.49 -33.33 21.01
C MET A 1 10.72 -33.28 19.50
N PRO A 2 9.72 -33.50 18.65
CA PRO A 2 9.88 -33.23 17.22
C PRO A 2 10.28 -31.77 17.08
N ARG A 3 11.38 -31.48 16.36
CA ARG A 3 11.67 -30.12 15.93
C ARG A 3 10.54 -29.75 14.99
N ASP A 4 9.73 -28.73 15.35
CA ASP A 4 8.79 -28.12 14.41
C ASP A 4 9.55 -27.80 13.14
N THR A 5 9.20 -28.50 12.08
CA THR A 5 9.88 -28.34 10.78
C THR A 5 9.49 -26.95 10.28
N LEU A 6 10.47 -26.06 10.08
CA LEU A 6 10.27 -24.72 9.54
C LEU A 6 9.46 -24.81 8.24
N THR A 7 8.34 -24.09 8.16
CA THR A 7 7.50 -24.06 6.94
C THR A 7 7.67 -22.76 6.17
N ARG A 8 7.29 -22.79 4.90
CA ARG A 8 7.32 -21.62 4.04
C ARG A 8 6.39 -20.52 4.56
N GLU A 9 5.22 -20.92 5.06
CA GLU A 9 4.21 -20.01 5.62
C GLU A 9 4.73 -19.28 6.86
N GLN A 10 5.40 -20.00 7.76
CA GLN A 10 6.05 -19.40 8.94
C GLN A 10 7.14 -18.40 8.54
N ILE A 11 7.92 -18.70 7.50
CA ILE A 11 8.97 -17.81 6.99
C ILE A 11 8.35 -16.55 6.40
N VAL A 12 7.29 -16.69 5.60
CA VAL A 12 6.60 -15.56 4.95
C VAL A 12 5.94 -14.66 6.00
N SER A 13 5.25 -15.23 6.99
CA SER A 13 4.64 -14.47 8.09
C SER A 13 5.69 -13.67 8.88
N ALA A 14 6.79 -14.32 9.27
CA ALA A 14 7.87 -13.65 10.00
C ALA A 14 8.59 -12.59 9.13
N ALA A 15 8.61 -12.77 7.80
CA ALA A 15 9.15 -11.77 6.89
C ALA A 15 8.23 -10.55 6.79
N ILE A 16 6.90 -10.73 6.77
CA ILE A 16 5.93 -9.62 6.81
C ILE A 16 6.12 -8.81 8.09
N ASP A 17 6.19 -9.46 9.26
CA ASP A 17 6.43 -8.77 10.53
C ASP A 17 7.74 -7.95 10.51
N LEU A 18 8.80 -8.50 9.92
CA LEU A 18 10.09 -7.82 9.83
C LEU A 18 10.04 -6.66 8.84
N LEU A 19 9.36 -6.84 7.70
CA LEU A 19 9.14 -5.80 6.71
C LEU A 19 8.32 -4.64 7.28
N ASP A 20 7.30 -4.92 8.08
CA ASP A 20 6.48 -3.90 8.74
C ASP A 20 7.30 -3.11 9.78
N ALA A 21 8.12 -3.80 10.56
CA ALA A 21 8.94 -3.17 11.59
C ALA A 21 10.13 -2.39 11.01
N GLU A 22 10.87 -2.97 10.07
CA GLU A 22 12.18 -2.48 9.63
C GLU A 22 12.23 -2.03 8.17
N GLY A 23 11.16 -2.26 7.40
CA GLY A 23 11.07 -1.96 5.97
C GLY A 23 11.92 -2.88 5.10
N LEU A 24 11.96 -2.57 3.79
CA LEU A 24 12.66 -3.38 2.78
C LEU A 24 14.18 -3.50 3.06
N GLU A 25 14.78 -2.46 3.60
CA GLU A 25 16.22 -2.42 3.90
C GLU A 25 16.57 -3.28 5.11
N GLY A 26 15.67 -3.36 6.11
CA GLY A 26 15.85 -4.18 7.31
C GLY A 26 15.67 -5.67 7.08
N LEU A 27 14.96 -6.09 6.03
CA LEU A 27 14.82 -7.50 5.73
C LEU A 27 16.14 -8.12 5.32
N ASN A 28 16.67 -9.00 6.16
CA ASN A 28 17.82 -9.84 5.85
C ASN A 28 17.63 -11.28 6.32
N MET A 29 18.14 -12.22 5.54
CA MET A 29 17.93 -13.67 5.74
C MET A 29 18.52 -14.19 7.05
N ARG A 30 19.56 -13.53 7.56
CA ARG A 30 20.21 -13.91 8.82
C ARG A 30 19.36 -13.52 10.03
N ALA A 31 18.87 -12.28 10.06
CA ALA A 31 17.97 -11.81 11.11
C ALA A 31 16.67 -12.62 11.12
N LEU A 32 16.13 -12.94 9.95
CA LEU A 32 14.93 -13.75 9.81
C LEU A 32 15.17 -15.18 10.34
N GLY A 33 16.32 -15.80 10.00
CA GLY A 33 16.69 -17.11 10.53
C GLY A 33 16.81 -17.10 12.06
N GLN A 34 17.47 -16.08 12.63
CA GLN A 34 17.57 -15.92 14.09
C GLN A 34 16.19 -15.81 14.76
N ARG A 35 15.29 -15.01 14.19
CA ARG A 35 13.90 -14.83 14.68
C ARG A 35 13.11 -16.15 14.67
N LEU A 36 13.38 -17.00 13.70
CA LEU A 36 12.75 -18.33 13.54
C LEU A 36 13.49 -19.46 14.27
N GLY A 37 14.53 -19.15 15.03
CA GLY A 37 15.36 -20.18 15.70
C GLY A 37 16.06 -21.13 14.72
N SER A 38 16.35 -20.67 13.50
CA SER A 38 16.87 -21.46 12.39
C SER A 38 18.09 -20.80 11.74
N ALA A 39 18.84 -21.56 10.95
CA ALA A 39 19.95 -21.02 10.18
C ALA A 39 19.43 -20.29 8.92
N ALA A 40 20.13 -19.24 8.47
CA ALA A 40 19.79 -18.53 7.23
C ALA A 40 19.74 -19.46 6.00
N THR A 41 20.59 -20.49 5.96
CA THR A 41 20.60 -21.51 4.90
C THR A 41 19.29 -22.30 4.82
N ALA A 42 18.65 -22.57 5.96
CA ALA A 42 17.34 -23.23 5.98
C ALA A 42 16.25 -22.31 5.41
N VAL A 43 16.29 -21.01 5.72
CA VAL A 43 15.37 -20.04 5.12
C VAL A 43 15.55 -19.98 3.59
N TYR A 44 16.81 -19.89 3.12
CA TYR A 44 17.09 -19.88 1.67
C TYR A 44 16.59 -21.14 0.97
N TRP A 45 16.67 -22.31 1.62
CA TRP A 45 16.18 -23.57 1.05
C TRP A 45 14.67 -23.50 0.72
N HIS A 46 13.87 -22.82 1.57
CA HIS A 46 12.42 -22.69 1.40
C HIS A 46 12.01 -21.61 0.39
N VAL A 47 12.77 -20.50 0.32
CA VAL A 47 12.34 -19.31 -0.42
C VAL A 47 13.29 -18.90 -1.55
N GLY A 48 14.45 -19.50 -1.66
CA GLY A 48 15.43 -19.30 -2.75
C GLY A 48 16.20 -17.98 -2.65
N SER A 49 15.52 -16.81 -2.63
CA SER A 49 16.16 -15.49 -2.59
C SER A 49 15.38 -14.51 -1.70
N LYS A 50 16.02 -13.38 -1.38
CA LYS A 50 15.35 -12.25 -0.70
C LYS A 50 14.22 -11.68 -1.54
N ASP A 51 14.45 -11.50 -2.83
CA ASP A 51 13.45 -10.92 -3.74
C ASP A 51 12.23 -11.85 -3.88
N ASN A 52 12.46 -13.16 -3.97
CA ASN A 52 11.36 -14.12 -3.98
C ASN A 52 10.60 -14.14 -2.64
N LEU A 53 11.28 -13.97 -1.50
CA LEU A 53 10.63 -13.84 -0.21
C LEU A 53 9.75 -12.58 -0.13
N ILE A 54 10.23 -11.44 -0.64
CA ILE A 54 9.43 -10.21 -0.73
C ILE A 54 8.21 -10.42 -1.63
N ALA A 55 8.36 -11.09 -2.77
CA ALA A 55 7.25 -11.40 -3.67
C ALA A 55 6.21 -12.32 -2.99
N LEU A 56 6.63 -13.32 -2.23
CA LEU A 56 5.74 -14.20 -1.46
C LEU A 56 5.02 -13.45 -0.33
N ALA A 57 5.74 -12.58 0.39
CA ALA A 57 5.15 -11.73 1.43
C ALA A 57 4.11 -10.78 0.83
N ALA A 58 4.43 -10.15 -0.30
CA ALA A 58 3.50 -9.29 -1.03
C ALA A 58 2.24 -10.05 -1.47
N ASP A 59 2.40 -11.25 -2.03
CA ASP A 59 1.27 -12.05 -2.50
C ASP A 59 0.35 -12.50 -1.35
N GLN A 60 0.92 -12.80 -0.19
CA GLN A 60 0.12 -13.10 1.02
C GLN A 60 -0.69 -11.87 1.43
N VAL A 61 -0.08 -10.68 1.52
CA VAL A 61 -0.78 -9.44 1.88
C VAL A 61 -1.87 -9.11 0.85
N TRP A 62 -1.61 -9.27 -0.46
CA TRP A 62 -2.64 -9.12 -1.49
C TRP A 62 -3.82 -10.08 -1.30
N SER A 63 -3.57 -11.27 -0.80
CA SER A 63 -4.62 -12.27 -0.58
C SER A 63 -5.58 -11.92 0.57
N GLU A 64 -5.17 -11.03 1.48
CA GLU A 64 -5.95 -10.58 2.62
C GLU A 64 -6.97 -9.48 2.26
N ILE A 65 -6.79 -8.80 1.11
CA ILE A 65 -7.67 -7.72 0.67
C ILE A 65 -9.06 -8.26 0.38
N ALA A 66 -10.07 -7.60 0.95
CA ALA A 66 -11.46 -7.97 0.78
C ALA A 66 -11.90 -7.88 -0.69
N ARG A 67 -12.76 -8.79 -1.09
CA ARG A 67 -13.36 -8.87 -2.43
C ARG A 67 -14.88 -8.81 -2.31
N PRO A 68 -15.46 -7.60 -2.15
CA PRO A 68 -16.92 -7.43 -2.01
C PRO A 68 -17.63 -7.83 -3.29
N ASP A 69 -18.75 -8.56 -3.15
CA ASP A 69 -19.54 -9.02 -4.27
C ASP A 69 -20.34 -7.86 -4.90
N PRO A 70 -20.10 -7.52 -6.19
CA PRO A 70 -20.79 -6.44 -6.88
C PRO A 70 -22.26 -6.71 -7.11
N ASP A 71 -22.71 -7.97 -7.14
CA ASP A 71 -24.13 -8.32 -7.37
C ASP A 71 -24.99 -7.98 -6.15
N THR A 72 -24.42 -8.09 -4.95
CA THR A 72 -25.14 -7.79 -3.70
C THR A 72 -24.95 -6.34 -3.24
N ALA A 73 -23.77 -5.77 -3.37
CA ALA A 73 -23.46 -4.42 -2.91
C ALA A 73 -23.73 -3.33 -3.97
N GLY A 74 -23.79 -3.71 -5.22
CA GLY A 74 -23.68 -2.80 -6.36
C GLY A 74 -22.21 -2.41 -6.65
N TRP A 75 -21.90 -2.25 -7.93
CA TRP A 75 -20.53 -2.03 -8.41
C TRP A 75 -19.80 -0.87 -7.69
N ARG A 76 -20.50 0.25 -7.48
CA ARG A 76 -19.90 1.45 -6.88
C ARG A 76 -19.48 1.21 -5.43
N ALA A 77 -20.35 0.59 -4.64
CA ALA A 77 -20.04 0.27 -3.25
C ALA A 77 -18.95 -0.81 -3.15
N ALA A 78 -18.98 -1.80 -4.03
CA ALA A 78 -17.94 -2.82 -4.12
C ALA A 78 -16.58 -2.22 -4.49
N ALA A 79 -16.52 -1.34 -5.50
CA ALA A 79 -15.31 -0.64 -5.90
C ALA A 79 -14.75 0.25 -4.77
N ALA A 80 -15.63 1.01 -4.08
CA ALA A 80 -15.24 1.85 -2.96
C ALA A 80 -14.68 1.01 -1.81
N ALA A 81 -15.35 -0.05 -1.41
CA ALA A 81 -14.92 -0.92 -0.31
C ALA A 81 -13.59 -1.60 -0.62
N MET A 82 -13.41 -2.12 -1.85
CA MET A 82 -12.16 -2.74 -2.28
C MET A 82 -10.99 -1.75 -2.30
N ALA A 83 -11.21 -0.53 -2.80
CA ALA A 83 -10.21 0.53 -2.82
C ALA A 83 -9.82 0.99 -1.40
N THR A 84 -10.80 1.14 -0.51
CA THR A 84 -10.57 1.52 0.88
C THR A 84 -9.80 0.45 1.65
N ASP A 85 -10.14 -0.83 1.45
CA ASP A 85 -9.42 -1.93 2.11
C ASP A 85 -8.00 -2.09 1.57
N LEU A 86 -7.79 -1.90 0.26
CA LEU A 86 -6.45 -1.83 -0.33
C LEU A 86 -5.64 -0.67 0.27
N TYR A 87 -6.22 0.52 0.40
CA TYR A 87 -5.55 1.67 1.00
C TYR A 87 -5.16 1.39 2.46
N ALA A 88 -6.08 0.85 3.26
CA ALA A 88 -5.83 0.45 4.65
C ALA A 88 -4.71 -0.61 4.74
N THR A 89 -4.72 -1.59 3.83
CA THR A 89 -3.69 -2.63 3.75
C THR A 89 -2.32 -2.05 3.41
N LEU A 90 -2.22 -1.17 2.42
CA LEU A 90 -0.96 -0.51 2.06
C LEU A 90 -0.45 0.44 3.15
N THR A 91 -1.34 1.04 3.93
CA THR A 91 -0.99 1.87 5.09
C THR A 91 -0.45 1.01 6.24
N ARG A 92 -1.02 -0.16 6.46
CA ARG A 92 -0.56 -1.14 7.45
C ARG A 92 0.77 -1.79 7.05
N HIS A 93 1.01 -1.98 5.75
CA HIS A 93 2.20 -2.59 5.17
C HIS A 93 2.93 -1.59 4.23
N PRO A 94 3.55 -0.51 4.76
CA PRO A 94 4.08 0.57 3.92
C PRO A 94 5.19 0.12 2.95
N TRP A 95 5.91 -0.95 3.31
CA TRP A 95 6.94 -1.54 2.46
C TRP A 95 6.38 -2.05 1.13
N LEU A 96 5.11 -2.49 1.11
CA LEU A 96 4.48 -3.02 -0.10
C LEU A 96 4.30 -1.92 -1.16
N ALA A 97 3.84 -0.72 -0.76
CA ALA A 97 3.73 0.43 -1.67
C ALA A 97 5.11 0.82 -2.25
N LEU A 98 6.16 0.82 -1.43
CA LEU A 98 7.52 1.13 -1.87
C LEU A 98 8.11 0.04 -2.78
N ALA A 99 7.83 -1.22 -2.51
CA ALA A 99 8.30 -2.35 -3.32
C ALA A 99 7.68 -2.38 -4.72
N PHE A 100 6.47 -1.86 -4.88
CA PHE A 100 5.76 -1.80 -6.18
C PHE A 100 6.54 -1.04 -7.26
N GLY A 101 7.32 -0.04 -6.88
CA GLY A 101 8.15 0.75 -7.79
C GLY A 101 9.50 0.10 -8.16
N SER A 102 9.90 -0.98 -7.48
CA SER A 102 11.25 -1.54 -7.60
C SER A 102 11.29 -3.04 -7.94
N GLN A 103 10.17 -3.75 -7.81
CA GLN A 103 10.09 -5.19 -8.00
C GLN A 103 8.80 -5.59 -8.73
N LEU A 104 8.86 -6.68 -9.51
CA LEU A 104 7.67 -7.29 -10.07
C LEU A 104 6.97 -8.13 -9.00
N LEU A 105 5.94 -7.54 -8.38
CA LEU A 105 5.15 -8.18 -7.32
C LEU A 105 3.83 -8.71 -7.91
N TYR A 106 3.89 -9.80 -8.65
CA TYR A 106 2.73 -10.41 -9.27
C TYR A 106 2.65 -11.91 -8.96
N GLY A 107 1.65 -12.29 -8.19
CA GLY A 107 1.36 -13.66 -7.77
C GLY A 107 -0.13 -13.94 -7.77
N PRO A 108 -0.57 -15.13 -7.31
CA PRO A 108 -1.97 -15.51 -7.27
C PRO A 108 -2.88 -14.57 -6.45
N GLY A 109 -2.36 -13.96 -5.35
CA GLY A 109 -3.08 -13.00 -4.54
C GLY A 109 -3.39 -11.73 -5.30
N LYS A 110 -2.35 -11.14 -5.93
CA LYS A 110 -2.51 -9.97 -6.79
C LYS A 110 -3.40 -10.25 -7.99
N ALA A 111 -3.22 -11.40 -8.65
CA ALA A 111 -4.05 -11.79 -9.79
C ALA A 111 -5.55 -11.90 -9.42
N ARG A 112 -5.86 -12.51 -8.26
CA ARG A 112 -7.25 -12.58 -7.78
C ARG A 112 -7.84 -11.21 -7.46
N HIS A 113 -7.04 -10.29 -6.94
CA HIS A 113 -7.48 -8.91 -6.71
C HIS A 113 -7.80 -8.22 -8.04
N ASP A 114 -6.93 -8.34 -9.05
CA ASP A 114 -7.13 -7.72 -10.36
C ASP A 114 -8.34 -8.28 -11.09
N ASP A 115 -8.49 -9.61 -11.12
CA ASP A 115 -9.61 -10.31 -11.72
C ASP A 115 -10.95 -9.87 -11.08
N HIS A 116 -10.98 -9.78 -9.74
CA HIS A 116 -12.15 -9.29 -9.04
C HIS A 116 -12.45 -7.81 -9.30
N GLY A 117 -11.42 -6.98 -9.41
CA GLY A 117 -11.55 -5.57 -9.81
C GLY A 117 -12.20 -5.43 -11.19
N LEU A 118 -11.77 -6.22 -12.16
CA LEU A 118 -12.38 -6.26 -13.48
C LEU A 118 -13.86 -6.68 -13.41
N ALA A 119 -14.17 -7.75 -12.65
CA ALA A 119 -15.55 -8.20 -12.46
C ALA A 119 -16.48 -7.11 -11.90
N ILE A 120 -15.99 -6.27 -10.97
CA ILE A 120 -16.75 -5.13 -10.43
C ILE A 120 -17.11 -4.13 -11.54
N TYR A 121 -16.16 -3.77 -12.40
CA TYR A 121 -16.41 -2.79 -13.47
C TYR A 121 -17.19 -3.38 -14.63
N GLU A 122 -17.03 -4.66 -14.94
CA GLU A 122 -17.85 -5.36 -15.92
C GLU A 122 -19.30 -5.47 -15.47
N ALA A 123 -19.56 -5.76 -14.18
CA ALA A 123 -20.89 -5.73 -13.59
C ALA A 123 -21.55 -4.35 -13.65
N ALA A 124 -20.75 -3.27 -13.66
CA ALA A 124 -21.23 -1.91 -13.88
C ALA A 124 -21.67 -1.64 -15.33
N GLY A 125 -21.20 -2.45 -16.30
CA GLY A 125 -21.43 -2.27 -17.72
C GLY A 125 -20.26 -1.70 -18.51
N PHE A 126 -19.06 -1.55 -17.89
CA PHE A 126 -17.83 -1.29 -18.64
C PHE A 126 -17.41 -2.56 -19.42
N THR A 127 -16.85 -2.41 -20.60
CA THR A 127 -16.46 -3.54 -21.43
C THR A 127 -14.99 -3.43 -21.87
N GLY A 128 -14.28 -4.56 -21.89
CA GLY A 128 -12.93 -4.68 -22.41
C GLY A 128 -12.00 -3.59 -21.87
N GLU A 129 -11.34 -2.86 -22.76
CA GLU A 129 -10.36 -1.82 -22.44
C GLU A 129 -10.85 -0.79 -21.40
N GLN A 130 -12.15 -0.57 -21.30
CA GLN A 130 -12.68 0.42 -20.36
C GLN A 130 -12.77 -0.11 -18.94
N ALA A 131 -13.05 -1.40 -18.75
CA ALA A 131 -12.95 -2.05 -17.45
C ALA A 131 -11.50 -2.05 -16.98
N ASP A 132 -10.55 -2.31 -17.89
CA ASP A 132 -9.11 -2.21 -17.61
C ASP A 132 -8.73 -0.77 -17.17
N GLN A 133 -9.16 0.24 -17.92
CA GLN A 133 -8.88 1.65 -17.62
C GLN A 133 -9.47 2.09 -16.29
N ALA A 134 -10.70 1.67 -15.96
CA ALA A 134 -11.34 1.97 -14.69
C ALA A 134 -10.58 1.34 -13.52
N SER A 135 -10.23 0.05 -13.64
CA SER A 135 -9.47 -0.70 -12.64
C SER A 135 -8.10 -0.07 -12.37
N VAL A 136 -7.34 0.20 -13.44
CA VAL A 136 -6.01 0.81 -13.33
C VAL A 136 -6.09 2.23 -12.77
N THR A 137 -7.11 3.02 -13.11
CA THR A 137 -7.29 4.38 -12.59
C THR A 137 -7.46 4.36 -11.08
N VAL A 138 -8.35 3.51 -10.55
CA VAL A 138 -8.57 3.40 -9.10
C VAL A 138 -7.34 2.83 -8.40
N LEU A 139 -6.72 1.78 -8.93
CA LEU A 139 -5.50 1.21 -8.36
C LEU A 139 -4.37 2.25 -8.28
N THR A 140 -4.14 3.01 -9.35
CA THR A 140 -3.08 4.04 -9.39
C THR A 140 -3.35 5.15 -8.38
N PHE A 141 -4.60 5.57 -8.23
CA PHE A 141 -5.01 6.54 -7.22
C PHE A 141 -4.71 6.04 -5.80
N VAL A 142 -5.11 4.80 -5.48
CA VAL A 142 -4.85 4.18 -4.17
C VAL A 142 -3.34 4.08 -3.89
N LEU A 143 -2.56 3.58 -4.85
CA LEU A 143 -1.11 3.48 -4.74
C LEU A 143 -0.46 4.84 -4.54
N GLY A 144 -0.91 5.89 -5.25
CA GLY A 144 -0.40 7.25 -5.11
C GLY A 144 -0.59 7.81 -3.69
N HIS A 145 -1.77 7.60 -3.11
CA HIS A 145 -2.05 8.01 -1.73
C HIS A 145 -1.22 7.22 -0.71
N ALA A 146 -1.16 5.89 -0.85
CA ALA A 146 -0.39 5.04 0.05
C ALA A 146 1.11 5.33 0.00
N LEU A 147 1.65 5.71 -1.17
CA LEU A 147 3.07 6.01 -1.35
C LEU A 147 3.52 7.21 -0.51
N GLY A 148 2.68 8.24 -0.34
CA GLY A 148 2.97 9.38 0.53
C GLY A 148 3.21 8.96 1.98
N ALA A 149 2.28 8.21 2.56
CA ALA A 149 2.39 7.69 3.91
C ALA A 149 3.58 6.72 4.08
N ALA A 150 3.81 5.85 3.08
CA ALA A 150 4.92 4.92 3.08
C ALA A 150 6.29 5.62 3.01
N ALA A 151 6.39 6.70 2.22
CA ALA A 151 7.60 7.50 2.14
C ALA A 151 7.91 8.23 3.46
N GLU A 152 6.89 8.78 4.13
CA GLU A 152 7.03 9.42 5.45
C GLU A 152 7.50 8.41 6.51
N ALA A 153 6.87 7.24 6.58
CA ALA A 153 7.26 6.16 7.49
C ALA A 153 8.72 5.71 7.26
N SER A 154 9.12 5.55 5.98
CA SER A 154 10.49 5.18 5.61
C SER A 154 11.50 6.27 5.99
N LEU A 155 11.16 7.54 5.73
CA LEU A 155 12.03 8.67 6.07
C LEU A 155 12.20 8.81 7.58
N THR A 156 11.11 8.71 8.36
CA THR A 156 11.16 8.75 9.83
C THR A 156 12.07 7.66 10.39
N ARG A 157 11.97 6.44 9.85
CA ARG A 157 12.81 5.31 10.25
C ARG A 157 14.29 5.58 9.94
N LYS A 158 14.62 6.05 8.73
CA LYS A 158 15.99 6.37 8.33
C LYS A 158 16.60 7.45 9.22
N LEU A 159 15.86 8.52 9.48
CA LEU A 159 16.32 9.60 10.36
C LEU A 159 16.52 9.11 11.80
N GLY A 160 15.69 8.19 12.27
CA GLY A 160 15.82 7.60 13.61
C GLY A 160 17.05 6.71 13.78
N GLN A 161 17.49 6.03 12.72
CA GLN A 161 18.70 5.20 12.74
C GLN A 161 19.98 6.03 12.94
N ASP A 162 20.01 7.25 12.37
CA ASP A 162 21.19 8.10 12.41
C ASP A 162 21.30 8.94 13.71
N SER A 163 20.18 9.27 14.37
CA SER A 163 20.16 10.29 15.44
C SER A 163 19.25 10.00 16.64
N GLY A 164 18.58 8.85 16.63
CA GLY A 164 17.73 8.40 17.75
C GLY A 164 16.31 8.99 17.80
N ASP A 165 16.02 10.18 17.25
CA ASP A 165 14.67 10.76 17.17
C ASP A 165 14.33 11.21 15.75
N GLY A 166 13.96 10.23 14.92
CA GLY A 166 13.58 10.46 13.52
C GLY A 166 12.33 11.34 13.38
N ALA A 167 11.40 11.27 14.32
CA ALA A 167 10.18 12.08 14.30
C ALA A 167 10.48 13.56 14.58
N ALA A 168 11.40 13.89 15.49
CA ALA A 168 11.83 15.27 15.73
C ALA A 168 12.52 15.84 14.48
N LEU A 169 13.44 15.10 13.87
CA LEU A 169 14.12 15.55 12.66
C LEU A 169 13.16 15.73 11.47
N LEU A 170 12.17 14.88 11.34
CA LEU A 170 11.13 15.05 10.32
C LEU A 170 10.34 16.34 10.58
N ARG A 171 9.93 16.60 11.84
CA ARG A 171 9.25 17.86 12.22
C ARG A 171 10.08 19.09 11.88
N ASP A 172 11.39 19.08 12.14
CA ASP A 172 12.27 20.20 11.81
C ASP A 172 12.37 20.44 10.30
N ARG A 173 12.46 19.38 9.50
CA ARG A 173 12.44 19.48 8.03
C ARG A 173 11.08 20.03 7.53
N MET A 174 9.98 19.61 8.13
CA MET A 174 8.66 20.14 7.82
C MET A 174 8.50 21.60 8.21
N ALA A 175 9.13 22.05 9.31
CA ALA A 175 9.18 23.47 9.68
C ALA A 175 9.87 24.31 8.60
N GLY A 176 11.01 23.85 8.09
CA GLY A 176 11.69 24.51 6.96
C GLY A 176 10.81 24.57 5.69
N ALA A 177 10.05 23.52 5.39
CA ALA A 177 9.09 23.52 4.29
C ALA A 177 7.97 24.57 4.49
N ARG A 178 7.47 24.74 5.73
CA ARG A 178 6.49 25.80 6.07
C ARG A 178 7.04 27.21 5.85
N GLU A 179 8.29 27.47 6.16
CA GLU A 179 8.94 28.78 5.89
C GLU A 179 9.01 29.07 4.38
N ILE A 180 9.27 28.05 3.57
CA ILE A 180 9.23 28.18 2.11
C ILE A 180 7.81 28.45 1.64
N ALA A 181 6.83 27.68 2.11
CA ALA A 181 5.42 27.83 1.75
C ALA A 181 4.86 29.21 2.09
N ALA A 182 5.32 29.83 3.19
CA ALA A 182 4.92 31.17 3.61
C ALA A 182 5.27 32.28 2.59
N ARG A 183 6.20 32.03 1.67
CA ARG A 183 6.56 32.97 0.59
C ARG A 183 5.56 32.99 -0.56
N PHE A 184 4.65 31.99 -0.63
CA PHE A 184 3.66 31.84 -1.70
C PHE A 184 2.26 32.18 -1.15
N PRO A 185 1.56 33.20 -1.71
CA PRO A 185 0.32 33.73 -1.10
C PRO A 185 -0.77 32.67 -0.84
N ARG A 186 -0.99 31.77 -1.79
CA ARG A 186 -2.03 30.73 -1.67
C ARG A 186 -1.66 29.65 -0.63
N LEU A 187 -0.39 29.28 -0.52
CA LEU A 187 0.08 28.34 0.49
C LEU A 187 0.07 28.99 1.87
N ARG A 188 0.55 30.25 1.97
CA ARG A 188 0.52 31.02 3.22
C ARG A 188 -0.89 31.13 3.81
N ALA A 189 -1.90 31.43 2.97
CA ALA A 189 -3.29 31.53 3.41
C ALA A 189 -3.86 30.21 3.97
N ARG A 190 -3.20 29.09 3.74
CA ARG A 190 -3.59 27.76 4.23
C ARG A 190 -2.74 27.25 5.40
N LEU A 191 -1.63 27.94 5.74
CA LEU A 191 -0.72 27.45 6.79
C LEU A 191 -1.36 27.34 8.19
N ASP A 192 -2.41 28.09 8.45
CA ASP A 192 -3.14 28.11 9.74
C ASP A 192 -4.50 27.39 9.66
N THR A 193 -4.80 26.73 8.54
CA THR A 193 -6.01 25.91 8.40
C THR A 193 -5.72 24.45 8.76
N ALA A 194 -6.75 23.68 9.05
CA ALA A 194 -6.62 22.23 9.29
C ALA A 194 -5.97 21.50 8.10
N GLY A 195 -6.04 22.07 6.88
CA GLY A 195 -5.34 21.60 5.68
C GLY A 195 -3.87 22.05 5.57
N ALA A 196 -3.31 22.72 6.57
CA ALA A 196 -1.96 23.29 6.54
C ALA A 196 -0.83 22.27 6.72
N GLY A 197 -1.12 21.10 7.21
CA GLY A 197 -0.21 19.97 7.02
C GLY A 197 -0.39 19.46 5.59
N TYR A 198 0.66 19.09 4.92
CA TYR A 198 0.59 18.18 3.75
C TYR A 198 -0.11 16.84 4.10
N GLY A 199 -0.68 16.76 5.28
CA GLY A 199 -1.45 15.72 5.92
C GLY A 199 -2.73 16.26 6.54
N ALA A 200 -3.46 17.18 5.88
CA ALA A 200 -4.88 17.31 6.16
C ALA A 200 -5.50 15.96 5.92
N SER A 201 -5.83 15.30 6.97
CA SER A 201 -6.21 13.89 7.07
C SER A 201 -5.97 13.14 5.75
N PRO A 202 -4.91 12.34 5.60
CA PRO A 202 -4.69 11.58 4.37
C PRO A 202 -5.94 10.78 3.99
N GLU A 203 -6.74 10.42 5.00
CA GLU A 203 -8.01 9.71 4.87
C GLU A 203 -9.10 10.58 4.25
N ASP A 204 -9.26 11.86 4.68
CA ASP A 204 -10.26 12.76 4.10
C ASP A 204 -9.94 13.07 2.62
N SER A 205 -8.64 13.23 2.30
CA SER A 205 -8.19 13.44 0.92
C SER A 205 -8.38 12.20 0.06
N PHE A 206 -8.14 11.02 0.62
CA PHE A 206 -8.37 9.75 -0.05
C PHE A 206 -9.85 9.55 -0.35
N GLU A 207 -10.72 9.70 0.66
CA GLU A 207 -12.16 9.55 0.50
C GLU A 207 -12.72 10.50 -0.55
N PHE A 208 -12.38 11.80 -0.47
CA PHE A 208 -12.80 12.80 -1.46
C PHE A 208 -12.37 12.41 -2.87
N GLY A 209 -11.10 12.05 -3.07
CA GLY A 209 -10.57 11.71 -4.39
C GLY A 209 -11.18 10.43 -4.95
N LEU A 210 -11.40 9.42 -4.11
CA LEU A 210 -12.05 8.18 -4.50
C LEU A 210 -13.48 8.44 -4.98
N GLN A 211 -14.26 9.26 -4.25
CA GLN A 211 -15.62 9.60 -4.65
C GLN A 211 -15.65 10.37 -5.98
N VAL A 212 -14.74 11.32 -6.20
CA VAL A 212 -14.61 12.05 -7.47
C VAL A 212 -14.34 11.09 -8.64
N ILE A 213 -13.48 10.11 -8.46
CA ILE A 213 -13.19 9.11 -9.49
C ILE A 213 -14.43 8.25 -9.78
N LEU A 214 -15.09 7.75 -8.73
CA LEU A 214 -16.28 6.91 -8.88
C LEU A 214 -17.46 7.66 -9.51
N ASP A 215 -17.65 8.96 -9.20
CA ASP A 215 -18.62 9.84 -9.85
C ASP A 215 -18.31 9.98 -11.35
N GLY A 216 -17.06 10.25 -11.70
CA GLY A 216 -16.63 10.34 -13.09
C GLY A 216 -16.80 9.03 -13.87
N LEU A 217 -16.60 7.89 -13.23
CA LEU A 217 -16.88 6.58 -13.85
C LEU A 217 -18.36 6.36 -14.05
N GLN A 218 -19.20 6.75 -13.09
CA GLN A 218 -20.66 6.65 -13.19
C GLN A 218 -21.23 7.53 -14.31
N ASP A 219 -20.74 8.75 -14.46
CA ASP A 219 -21.14 9.66 -15.54
C ASP A 219 -20.78 9.10 -16.93
N ARG A 220 -19.65 8.42 -17.05
CA ARG A 220 -19.26 7.75 -18.30
C ARG A 220 -20.21 6.61 -18.67
N LEU A 221 -20.77 5.89 -17.71
CA LEU A 221 -21.80 4.86 -17.96
C LEU A 221 -23.13 5.48 -18.38
N ALA A 222 -23.53 6.60 -17.77
CA ALA A 222 -24.78 7.29 -18.07
C ALA A 222 -24.81 7.91 -19.49
N THR A 223 -23.68 8.43 -19.97
CA THR A 223 -23.54 9.08 -21.29
C THR A 223 -23.64 8.10 -22.46
N ARG A 224 -23.72 6.79 -22.20
CA ARG A 224 -23.79 5.71 -23.21
C ARG A 224 -25.17 5.14 -23.44
N ARG A 225 -26.14 5.55 -22.62
CA ARG A 225 -27.57 5.21 -22.79
C ARG A 225 -28.28 6.27 -23.62
#